data_14d17e4d9e178a9fd8f1339892a777b6
#
_entry.id   14d17e4d9e178a9fd8f1339892a777b6
#
_cell.length_a   1.000
_cell.length_b   1.000
_cell.length_c   1.000
_cell.angle_alpha   90.00
_cell.angle_beta   90.00
_cell.angle_gamma   90.00
#
_symmetry.space_group_name_H-M   'P 1'
#
loop_
_entity.id
_entity.type
_entity.pdbx_description
1 polymer ?
#
loop_
_entity_poly.entity_id
_entity_poly.type
_entity_poly.pdbx_seq_one_letter_code
_entity_poly.pdbx_strand_id
1 'polypeptide(L)'
;WQISDDNTTILIDPYISRVKLGNGPSVNKLDKRKTVLRSDYFVSDSILIDSLIDKVDFILVHHSHFDHLSDVPYIAKKTGAKVIGTETTINILRAYGIENDQLYPVRGGEDYQFENFSVRVIPSIHSALNDKHYLDSREYNKPPNAPLKVSEFIEGGSLMFLARFKNNDILTMGSMNFVERELEGINPDILLAGVNQSQLGLYNYNERLLKVTGYPKNIIPTHWDNFRLPYNFSQEGSIELKLIPFKEDVK
;
A
#
# COMPACT_ATOMS: atom_id res chain seq x y z
N TRP A 1 -3.75 2.69 -5.37
CA TRP A 1 -4.96 2.52 -6.18
C TRP A 1 -6.02 3.54 -5.81
N GLN A 2 -6.86 3.88 -6.78
CA GLN A 2 -8.11 4.58 -6.53
C GLN A 2 -9.25 3.65 -6.95
N ILE A 3 -10.21 3.46 -6.04
CA ILE A 3 -11.44 2.72 -6.29
C ILE A 3 -12.59 3.67 -5.99
N SER A 4 -13.51 3.82 -6.92
CA SER A 4 -14.66 4.71 -6.73
C SER A 4 -15.92 4.13 -7.36
N ASP A 5 -17.03 4.46 -6.74
CA ASP A 5 -18.38 4.36 -7.32
C ASP A 5 -19.02 5.75 -7.32
N ASP A 6 -20.31 5.83 -7.60
CA ASP A 6 -21.05 7.11 -7.69
C ASP A 6 -21.05 7.90 -6.36
N ASN A 7 -20.77 7.24 -5.23
CA ASN A 7 -20.95 7.80 -3.89
C ASN A 7 -19.65 7.90 -3.09
N THR A 8 -18.70 6.98 -3.31
CA THR A 8 -17.53 6.83 -2.43
C THR A 8 -16.25 6.66 -3.25
N THR A 9 -15.22 7.40 -2.88
CA THR A 9 -13.87 7.28 -3.43
C THR A 9 -12.90 6.85 -2.35
N ILE A 10 -12.22 5.74 -2.57
CA ILE A 10 -11.20 5.18 -1.67
C ILE A 10 -9.84 5.21 -2.35
N LEU A 11 -8.83 5.66 -1.63
CA LEU A 11 -7.44 5.45 -2.00
C LEU A 11 -6.84 4.30 -1.20
N ILE A 12 -5.96 3.54 -1.82
CA ILE A 12 -5.20 2.46 -1.18
C ILE A 12 -3.72 2.75 -1.41
N ASP A 13 -2.98 2.91 -0.31
CA ASP A 13 -1.54 3.20 -0.29
C ASP A 13 -1.14 4.30 -1.30
N PRO A 14 -1.70 5.51 -1.24
CA PRO A 14 -1.46 6.53 -2.24
C PRO A 14 -0.03 7.09 -2.12
N TYR A 15 0.88 6.53 -2.93
CA TYR A 15 2.25 7.03 -3.09
C TYR A 15 2.40 7.68 -4.48
N ILE A 16 2.06 8.95 -4.57
CA ILE A 16 1.97 9.73 -5.81
C ILE A 16 3.29 10.42 -6.14
N SER A 17 4.00 10.90 -5.13
CA SER A 17 5.25 11.65 -5.28
C SER A 17 6.38 10.86 -5.92
N ARG A 18 6.43 9.54 -5.75
CA ARG A 18 7.38 8.62 -6.40
C ARG A 18 8.81 9.16 -6.42
N VAL A 19 9.33 9.55 -5.26
CA VAL A 19 10.64 10.19 -5.15
C VAL A 19 11.76 9.35 -5.78
N LYS A 20 12.72 10.01 -6.42
CA LYS A 20 13.93 9.36 -6.92
C LYS A 20 14.82 8.95 -5.75
N LEU A 21 14.56 7.79 -5.17
CA LEU A 21 15.29 7.31 -4.01
C LEU A 21 16.72 6.87 -4.38
N GLY A 22 17.72 7.49 -3.77
CA GLY A 22 19.13 7.10 -3.87
C GLY A 22 19.42 5.76 -3.18
N ASN A 23 20.58 5.16 -3.48
CA ASN A 23 21.05 3.84 -3.02
C ASN A 23 20.34 2.65 -3.67
N GLY A 24 20.02 2.74 -4.93
CA GLY A 24 19.66 1.64 -5.81
C GLY A 24 20.41 1.76 -7.13
N PRO A 25 20.42 0.74 -7.99
CA PRO A 25 20.94 0.89 -9.32
C PRO A 25 20.29 2.12 -9.95
N SER A 26 21.10 3.02 -10.52
CA SER A 26 20.62 4.26 -11.15
C SER A 26 19.63 3.89 -12.25
N VAL A 27 18.37 4.02 -11.96
CA VAL A 27 17.32 3.34 -12.71
C VAL A 27 17.08 3.96 -14.07
N ASN A 28 17.35 5.26 -14.21
CA ASN A 28 17.25 5.89 -15.53
C ASN A 28 18.09 7.17 -15.58
N LYS A 29 19.03 7.22 -16.51
CA LYS A 29 19.88 8.41 -16.75
C LYS A 29 19.08 9.61 -17.23
N LEU A 30 17.88 9.40 -17.75
CA LEU A 30 16.97 10.47 -18.22
C LEU A 30 16.20 11.12 -17.08
N ASP A 31 16.07 10.45 -15.93
CA ASP A 31 15.43 11.06 -14.76
C ASP A 31 16.32 12.15 -14.16
N LYS A 32 15.95 13.40 -14.39
CA LYS A 32 16.66 14.59 -13.93
C LYS A 32 16.20 15.09 -12.56
N ARG A 33 15.23 14.43 -11.92
CA ARG A 33 14.78 14.82 -10.58
C ARG A 33 15.92 14.71 -9.58
N LYS A 34 15.83 15.52 -8.52
CA LYS A 34 16.77 15.43 -7.40
C LYS A 34 16.68 14.07 -6.74
N THR A 35 17.82 13.46 -6.45
CA THR A 35 17.89 12.24 -5.65
C THR A 35 17.55 12.54 -4.19
N VAL A 36 16.67 11.77 -3.61
CA VAL A 36 16.30 11.80 -2.21
C VAL A 36 17.01 10.61 -1.51
N LEU A 37 17.66 10.86 -0.40
CA LEU A 37 18.29 9.81 0.40
C LEU A 37 17.33 9.33 1.49
N ARG A 38 17.57 8.13 2.04
CA ARG A 38 16.80 7.64 3.18
C ARG A 38 16.92 8.53 4.43
N SER A 39 18.01 9.28 4.55
CA SER A 39 18.27 10.26 5.61
C SER A 39 17.59 11.62 5.39
N ASP A 40 17.07 11.87 4.21
CA ASP A 40 16.41 13.15 3.90
C ASP A 40 14.97 13.14 4.39
N TYR A 41 14.46 14.31 4.75
CA TYR A 41 13.04 14.49 5.04
C TYR A 41 12.20 14.25 3.78
N PHE A 42 11.11 13.53 3.95
CA PHE A 42 10.16 13.33 2.86
C PHE A 42 9.34 14.61 2.63
N VAL A 43 9.18 14.96 1.37
CA VAL A 43 8.33 16.08 0.93
C VAL A 43 7.44 15.59 -0.19
N SER A 44 6.13 15.68 0.01
CA SER A 44 5.13 15.36 -1.01
C SER A 44 5.19 16.30 -2.20
N ASP A 45 5.03 15.77 -3.41
CA ASP A 45 4.82 16.55 -4.62
C ASP A 45 3.36 17.05 -4.65
N SER A 46 3.13 18.16 -3.95
CA SER A 46 1.78 18.72 -3.81
C SER A 46 1.16 19.11 -5.15
N ILE A 47 1.95 19.57 -6.11
CA ILE A 47 1.46 19.96 -7.44
C ILE A 47 0.94 18.75 -8.18
N LEU A 48 1.69 17.65 -8.16
CA LEU A 48 1.26 16.41 -8.80
C LEU A 48 0.04 15.82 -8.10
N ILE A 49 0.04 15.77 -6.76
CA ILE A 49 -1.10 15.29 -5.99
C ILE A 49 -2.35 16.13 -6.29
N ASP A 50 -2.23 17.44 -6.31
CA ASP A 50 -3.36 18.33 -6.57
C ASP A 50 -3.93 18.18 -7.98
N SER A 51 -3.11 17.80 -8.94
CA SER A 51 -3.55 17.53 -10.31
C SER A 51 -4.28 16.21 -10.49
N LEU A 52 -4.08 15.24 -9.57
CA LEU A 52 -4.61 13.87 -9.69
C LEU A 52 -5.73 13.58 -8.70
N ILE A 53 -5.71 14.22 -7.54
CA ILE A 53 -6.63 13.92 -6.43
C ILE A 53 -7.52 15.14 -6.18
N ASP A 54 -8.81 14.97 -6.43
CA ASP A 54 -9.83 15.99 -6.14
C ASP A 54 -10.57 15.66 -4.84
N LYS A 55 -11.36 14.58 -4.83
CA LYS A 55 -12.15 14.14 -3.69
C LYS A 55 -11.74 12.74 -3.26
N VAL A 56 -11.60 12.53 -1.96
CA VAL A 56 -11.37 11.22 -1.34
C VAL A 56 -12.18 11.14 -0.05
N ASP A 57 -12.90 10.05 0.13
CA ASP A 57 -13.69 9.81 1.34
C ASP A 57 -12.90 8.95 2.34
N PHE A 58 -12.14 7.96 1.86
CA PHE A 58 -11.34 7.07 2.70
C PHE A 58 -9.97 6.77 2.11
N ILE A 59 -9.00 6.54 2.99
CA ILE A 59 -7.66 6.04 2.65
C ILE A 59 -7.39 4.79 3.46
N LEU A 60 -7.09 3.68 2.79
CA LEU A 60 -6.68 2.43 3.41
C LEU A 60 -5.16 2.30 3.31
N VAL A 61 -4.48 2.10 4.43
CA VAL A 61 -3.02 1.99 4.50
C VAL A 61 -2.63 0.62 5.03
N HIS A 62 -2.02 -0.20 4.19
CA HIS A 62 -1.65 -1.57 4.56
C HIS A 62 -0.52 -1.62 5.60
N HIS A 63 0.48 -0.76 5.48
CA HIS A 63 1.56 -0.59 6.45
C HIS A 63 2.25 0.77 6.26
N SER A 64 3.13 1.16 7.19
CA SER A 64 3.58 2.55 7.28
C SER A 64 4.90 2.85 6.57
N HIS A 65 5.39 1.98 5.67
CA HIS A 65 6.56 2.34 4.87
C HIS A 65 6.28 3.56 3.97
N PHE A 66 7.34 4.26 3.58
CA PHE A 66 7.24 5.54 2.86
C PHE A 66 6.46 5.42 1.54
N ASP A 67 6.59 4.31 0.83
CA ASP A 67 5.92 4.03 -0.43
C ASP A 67 4.43 3.64 -0.28
N HIS A 68 3.90 3.66 0.94
CA HIS A 68 2.48 3.46 1.26
C HIS A 68 1.87 4.66 1.98
N LEU A 69 2.63 5.31 2.87
CA LEU A 69 2.10 6.30 3.79
C LEU A 69 2.54 7.73 3.53
N SER A 70 3.67 7.98 2.87
CA SER A 70 4.33 9.29 2.92
C SER A 70 3.52 10.44 2.32
N ASP A 71 2.66 10.21 1.34
CA ASP A 71 1.77 11.24 0.76
C ASP A 71 0.41 11.34 1.49
N VAL A 72 0.07 10.36 2.32
CA VAL A 72 -1.23 10.32 3.02
C VAL A 72 -1.46 11.54 3.91
N PRO A 73 -0.46 12.06 4.67
CA PRO A 73 -0.68 13.26 5.48
C PRO A 73 -1.14 14.47 4.66
N TYR A 74 -0.56 14.67 3.48
CA TYR A 74 -0.95 15.77 2.60
C TYR A 74 -2.37 15.55 2.04
N ILE A 75 -2.64 14.35 1.52
CA ILE A 75 -3.93 14.00 0.92
C ILE A 75 -5.05 14.08 1.96
N ALA A 76 -4.87 13.51 3.15
CA ALA A 76 -5.87 13.53 4.21
C ALA A 76 -6.21 14.96 4.69
N LYS A 77 -5.19 15.84 4.81
CA LYS A 77 -5.44 17.26 5.12
C LYS A 77 -6.23 17.98 4.04
N LYS A 78 -5.88 17.72 2.77
CA LYS A 78 -6.52 18.37 1.63
C LYS A 78 -7.98 17.97 1.48
N THR A 79 -8.28 16.68 1.65
CA THR A 79 -9.59 16.10 1.30
C THR A 79 -10.51 15.92 2.49
N GLY A 80 -9.99 15.91 3.72
CA GLY A 80 -10.74 15.53 4.90
C GLY A 80 -11.00 14.01 4.99
N ALA A 81 -10.32 13.20 4.16
CA ALA A 81 -10.51 11.76 4.10
C ALA A 81 -10.27 11.07 5.45
N LYS A 82 -11.08 10.06 5.74
CA LYS A 82 -10.88 9.17 6.88
C LYS A 82 -9.77 8.16 6.54
N VAL A 83 -8.86 7.90 7.47
CA VAL A 83 -7.72 7.00 7.24
C VAL A 83 -7.82 5.79 8.15
N ILE A 84 -7.78 4.61 7.57
CA ILE A 84 -7.78 3.32 8.26
C ILE A 84 -6.39 2.70 8.12
N GLY A 85 -5.75 2.40 9.24
CA GLY A 85 -4.39 1.82 9.25
C GLY A 85 -3.95 1.41 10.65
N THR A 86 -2.75 0.84 10.75
CA THR A 86 -2.19 0.40 12.04
C THR A 86 -2.01 1.55 13.01
N GLU A 87 -1.83 1.27 14.30
CA GLU A 87 -1.54 2.31 15.31
C GLU A 87 -0.29 3.13 14.95
N THR A 88 0.73 2.51 14.33
CA THR A 88 1.91 3.23 13.81
C THR A 88 1.53 4.21 12.71
N THR A 89 0.71 3.80 11.73
CA THR A 89 0.15 4.70 10.70
C THR A 89 -0.54 5.89 11.33
N ILE A 90 -1.42 5.62 12.29
CA ILE A 90 -2.22 6.65 12.95
C ILE A 90 -1.34 7.60 13.78
N ASN A 91 -0.33 7.10 14.48
CA ASN A 91 0.60 7.95 15.24
C ASN A 91 1.46 8.83 14.33
N ILE A 92 1.85 8.34 13.17
CA ILE A 92 2.51 9.19 12.16
C ILE A 92 1.55 10.29 11.70
N LEU A 93 0.31 9.97 11.38
CA LEU A 93 -0.68 10.95 10.93
C LEU A 93 -0.99 12.02 12.02
N ARG A 94 -1.09 11.61 13.29
CA ARG A 94 -1.19 12.55 14.42
C ARG A 94 -0.01 13.50 14.50
N ALA A 95 1.22 13.00 14.24
CA ALA A 95 2.42 13.83 14.21
C ALA A 95 2.37 14.91 13.10
N TYR A 96 1.72 14.59 11.99
CA TYR A 96 1.47 15.56 10.92
C TYR A 96 0.23 16.44 11.16
N GLY A 97 -0.47 16.28 12.29
CA GLY A 97 -1.62 17.10 12.67
C GLY A 97 -2.90 16.76 11.91
N ILE A 98 -3.14 15.48 11.62
CA ILE A 98 -4.43 15.01 11.14
C ILE A 98 -5.37 14.86 12.36
N GLU A 99 -6.61 15.33 12.21
CA GLU A 99 -7.59 15.35 13.29
C GLU A 99 -8.03 13.91 13.67
N ASN A 100 -8.28 13.69 14.96
CA ASN A 100 -8.58 12.34 15.45
C ASN A 100 -9.90 11.76 14.92
N ASP A 101 -10.84 12.57 14.50
CA ASP A 101 -12.12 12.14 13.91
C ASP A 101 -11.96 11.57 12.49
N GLN A 102 -10.81 11.84 11.83
CA GLN A 102 -10.42 11.24 10.58
C GLN A 102 -9.69 9.89 10.76
N LEU A 103 -9.26 9.52 11.97
CA LEU A 103 -8.29 8.45 12.21
C LEU A 103 -8.94 7.19 12.79
N TYR A 104 -8.77 6.06 12.10
CA TYR A 104 -9.29 4.75 12.47
C TYR A 104 -8.13 3.78 12.72
N PRO A 105 -7.59 3.71 13.95
CA PRO A 105 -6.56 2.73 14.28
C PRO A 105 -7.13 1.31 14.29
N VAL A 106 -6.45 0.39 13.61
CA VAL A 106 -6.87 -1.00 13.49
C VAL A 106 -5.70 -1.96 13.75
N ARG A 107 -6.04 -3.21 14.06
CA ARG A 107 -5.05 -4.28 14.34
C ARG A 107 -5.27 -5.52 13.49
N GLY A 108 -6.42 -5.61 12.83
CA GLY A 108 -6.90 -6.79 12.13
C GLY A 108 -8.02 -7.49 12.89
N GLY A 109 -9.06 -7.89 12.16
CA GLY A 109 -10.29 -8.47 12.68
C GLY A 109 -11.46 -7.49 12.73
N GLU A 110 -11.22 -6.20 12.60
CA GLU A 110 -12.29 -5.20 12.54
C GLU A 110 -13.07 -5.31 11.22
N ASP A 111 -14.38 -5.03 11.28
CA ASP A 111 -15.27 -4.97 10.11
C ASP A 111 -16.13 -3.71 10.21
N TYR A 112 -15.71 -2.66 9.51
CA TYR A 112 -16.41 -1.37 9.51
C TYR A 112 -17.50 -1.35 8.46
N GLN A 113 -18.69 -0.88 8.88
CA GLN A 113 -19.82 -0.65 7.99
C GLN A 113 -20.02 0.87 7.83
N PHE A 114 -19.84 1.35 6.62
CA PHE A 114 -20.13 2.72 6.25
C PHE A 114 -21.41 2.75 5.39
N GLU A 115 -21.93 3.93 5.10
CA GLU A 115 -23.21 4.07 4.39
C GLU A 115 -23.20 3.36 3.01
N ASN A 116 -22.11 3.48 2.27
CA ASN A 116 -22.04 3.02 0.88
C ASN A 116 -21.07 1.85 0.66
N PHE A 117 -20.26 1.52 1.65
CA PHE A 117 -19.32 0.39 1.57
C PHE A 117 -18.99 -0.18 2.93
N SER A 118 -18.39 -1.35 2.97
CA SER A 118 -17.77 -1.88 4.19
C SER A 118 -16.33 -2.30 3.94
N VAL A 119 -15.55 -2.35 5.02
CA VAL A 119 -14.17 -2.83 4.95
C VAL A 119 -13.87 -3.75 6.12
N ARG A 120 -13.51 -5.00 5.81
CA ARG A 120 -12.94 -5.95 6.75
C ARG A 120 -11.44 -5.79 6.76
N VAL A 121 -10.87 -5.58 7.94
CA VAL A 121 -9.43 -5.49 8.17
C VAL A 121 -8.89 -6.88 8.48
N ILE A 122 -7.87 -7.31 7.76
CA ILE A 122 -7.31 -8.66 7.85
C ILE A 122 -5.86 -8.55 8.32
N PRO A 123 -5.46 -9.22 9.40
CA PRO A 123 -4.06 -9.27 9.81
C PRO A 123 -3.19 -9.90 8.72
N SER A 124 -2.04 -9.30 8.47
CA SER A 124 -1.11 -9.79 7.46
C SER A 124 0.34 -9.70 7.94
N ILE A 125 1.25 -10.08 7.08
CA ILE A 125 2.69 -9.99 7.32
C ILE A 125 3.37 -9.35 6.12
N HIS A 126 4.42 -8.56 6.38
CA HIS A 126 5.24 -7.98 5.33
C HIS A 126 6.02 -9.06 4.59
N SER A 127 6.36 -8.81 3.32
CA SER A 127 7.25 -9.69 2.57
C SER A 127 8.61 -9.81 3.24
N ALA A 128 9.12 -11.04 3.33
CA ALA A 128 10.46 -11.27 3.87
C ALA A 128 11.50 -10.82 2.85
N LEU A 129 12.24 -9.76 3.18
CA LEU A 129 13.41 -9.31 2.43
C LEU A 129 14.67 -9.83 3.11
N ASN A 130 15.77 -10.00 2.35
CA ASN A 130 17.07 -10.46 2.83
C ASN A 130 16.97 -11.71 3.72
N ASP A 131 17.48 -12.82 3.33
CA ASP A 131 17.48 -14.10 4.04
C ASP A 131 16.13 -14.51 4.65
N LYS A 132 15.03 -13.92 4.17
CA LYS A 132 13.64 -14.22 4.56
C LYS A 132 13.30 -13.87 6.01
N HIS A 133 13.96 -12.88 6.56
CA HIS A 133 13.62 -12.28 7.84
C HIS A 133 12.73 -11.04 7.66
N TYR A 134 12.03 -10.66 8.71
CA TYR A 134 11.32 -9.38 8.77
C TYR A 134 12.28 -8.22 8.51
N LEU A 135 11.88 -7.30 7.66
CA LEU A 135 12.69 -6.13 7.35
C LEU A 135 12.74 -5.16 8.54
N ASP A 136 11.59 -4.93 9.17
CA ASP A 136 11.45 -3.96 10.25
C ASP A 136 10.29 -4.33 11.18
N SER A 137 10.59 -4.58 12.45
CA SER A 137 9.58 -4.89 13.48
C SER A 137 9.29 -3.71 14.41
N ARG A 138 9.79 -2.51 14.09
CA ARG A 138 9.58 -1.32 14.92
C ARG A 138 8.15 -0.82 14.79
N GLU A 139 7.67 -0.19 15.86
CA GLU A 139 6.36 0.44 15.94
C GLU A 139 6.45 1.81 16.61
N TYR A 140 5.55 2.70 16.27
CA TYR A 140 5.36 3.95 17.00
C TYR A 140 4.17 3.83 17.94
N ASN A 141 4.47 3.74 19.25
CA ASN A 141 3.46 3.71 20.31
C ASN A 141 2.93 5.12 20.69
N LYS A 142 3.50 6.16 20.10
CA LYS A 142 3.13 7.56 20.25
C LYS A 142 3.56 8.34 18.99
N PRO A 143 2.98 9.52 18.73
CA PRO A 143 3.38 10.34 17.60
C PRO A 143 4.88 10.63 17.59
N PRO A 144 5.60 10.35 16.48
CA PRO A 144 6.99 10.76 16.30
C PRO A 144 7.09 12.28 16.07
N ASN A 145 8.30 12.78 15.89
CA ASN A 145 8.52 14.19 15.52
C ASN A 145 8.43 14.37 14.01
N ALA A 146 7.39 15.05 13.53
CA ALA A 146 7.28 15.43 12.11
C ALA A 146 8.09 16.71 11.81
N PRO A 147 8.59 16.91 10.55
CA PRO A 147 8.48 15.97 9.43
C PRO A 147 9.39 14.76 9.56
N LEU A 148 8.97 13.62 8.98
CA LEU A 148 9.74 12.38 9.01
C LEU A 148 10.74 12.32 7.86
N LYS A 149 11.89 11.69 8.13
CA LYS A 149 12.80 11.22 7.07
C LYS A 149 12.23 9.99 6.40
N VAL A 150 12.67 9.70 5.16
CA VAL A 150 12.24 8.49 4.44
C VAL A 150 12.50 7.21 5.25
N SER A 151 13.59 7.13 6.02
CA SER A 151 13.93 5.98 6.88
C SER A 151 13.11 5.89 8.17
N GLU A 152 12.35 6.90 8.50
CA GLU A 152 11.51 6.95 9.70
C GLU A 152 10.06 6.49 9.43
N PHE A 153 9.71 6.27 8.16
CA PHE A 153 8.50 5.54 7.80
C PHE A 153 8.77 4.03 7.97
N ILE A 154 8.50 3.53 9.15
CA ILE A 154 8.72 2.13 9.56
C ILE A 154 7.50 1.27 9.27
N GLU A 155 7.62 -0.06 9.30
CA GLU A 155 6.51 -0.96 8.93
C GLU A 155 5.28 -0.79 9.83
N GLY A 156 5.45 -0.96 11.11
CA GLY A 156 4.40 -0.78 12.11
C GLY A 156 3.24 -1.78 12.02
N GLY A 157 3.52 -2.98 11.55
CA GLY A 157 2.51 -4.02 11.29
C GLY A 157 1.91 -3.92 9.89
N SER A 158 1.51 -5.08 9.34
CA SER A 158 0.97 -5.19 7.99
C SER A 158 -0.47 -5.71 7.99
N LEU A 159 -1.27 -5.17 7.10
CA LEU A 159 -2.69 -5.47 6.94
C LEU A 159 -3.02 -5.87 5.50
N MET A 160 -4.15 -6.52 5.32
CA MET A 160 -4.89 -6.62 4.07
C MET A 160 -6.30 -6.06 4.31
N PHE A 161 -6.98 -5.64 3.24
CA PHE A 161 -8.34 -5.13 3.32
C PHE A 161 -9.25 -5.87 2.35
N LEU A 162 -10.41 -6.31 2.83
CA LEU A 162 -11.52 -6.71 1.98
C LEU A 162 -12.53 -5.56 1.94
N ALA A 163 -12.46 -4.77 0.87
CA ALA A 163 -13.39 -3.67 0.60
C ALA A 163 -14.60 -4.19 -0.19
N ARG A 164 -15.81 -3.92 0.31
CA ARG A 164 -17.05 -4.39 -0.29
C ARG A 164 -17.86 -3.21 -0.80
N PHE A 165 -18.07 -3.17 -2.10
CA PHE A 165 -18.89 -2.17 -2.79
C PHE A 165 -20.07 -2.85 -3.48
N LYS A 166 -21.29 -2.49 -3.12
CA LYS A 166 -22.51 -3.04 -3.75
C LYS A 166 -22.41 -4.55 -4.05
N ASN A 167 -21.84 -4.89 -5.19
CA ASN A 167 -21.81 -6.24 -5.76
C ASN A 167 -20.38 -6.78 -5.96
N ASN A 168 -19.36 -6.11 -5.44
CA ASN A 168 -17.98 -6.53 -5.63
C ASN A 168 -17.23 -6.55 -4.30
N ASP A 169 -16.61 -7.68 -4.01
CA ASP A 169 -15.66 -7.87 -2.93
C ASP A 169 -14.24 -7.75 -3.50
N ILE A 170 -13.48 -6.76 -3.01
CA ILE A 170 -12.13 -6.44 -3.49
C ILE A 170 -11.14 -6.71 -2.38
N LEU A 171 -10.34 -7.76 -2.52
CA LEU A 171 -9.24 -8.06 -1.58
C LEU A 171 -7.97 -7.35 -2.04
N THR A 172 -7.33 -6.61 -1.12
CA THR A 172 -6.15 -5.81 -1.43
C THR A 172 -4.95 -6.23 -0.59
N MET A 173 -3.78 -6.26 -1.21
CA MET A 173 -2.51 -6.62 -0.58
C MET A 173 -1.52 -5.45 -0.69
N GLY A 174 -0.90 -5.08 0.43
CA GLY A 174 0.17 -4.07 0.47
C GLY A 174 1.57 -4.66 0.46
N SER A 175 1.70 -5.99 0.50
CA SER A 175 2.99 -6.69 0.48
C SER A 175 2.84 -8.08 -0.10
N MET A 176 3.96 -8.74 -0.43
CA MET A 176 3.98 -10.05 -1.07
C MET A 176 4.11 -11.16 -0.02
N ASN A 177 3.24 -11.12 0.98
CA ASN A 177 3.08 -12.19 1.96
C ASN A 177 1.68 -12.10 2.60
N PHE A 178 1.25 -13.17 3.25
CA PHE A 178 -0.08 -13.26 3.84
C PHE A 178 -0.14 -14.38 4.89
N VAL A 179 -1.15 -14.33 5.74
CA VAL A 179 -1.47 -15.38 6.71
C VAL A 179 -2.64 -16.18 6.15
N GLU A 180 -2.41 -17.42 5.70
CA GLU A 180 -3.42 -18.25 5.03
C GLU A 180 -4.70 -18.38 5.85
N ARG A 181 -4.55 -18.70 7.15
CA ARG A 181 -5.69 -18.86 8.05
C ARG A 181 -6.63 -17.64 8.07
N GLU A 182 -6.08 -16.43 7.95
CA GLU A 182 -6.86 -15.20 7.99
C GLU A 182 -7.63 -14.96 6.68
N LEU A 183 -7.25 -15.68 5.61
CA LEU A 183 -7.90 -15.63 4.31
C LEU A 183 -8.89 -16.78 4.07
N GLU A 184 -8.96 -17.76 4.97
CA GLU A 184 -9.89 -18.88 4.81
C GLU A 184 -11.35 -18.40 4.72
N GLY A 185 -12.05 -18.85 3.68
CA GLY A 185 -13.44 -18.48 3.41
C GLY A 185 -13.63 -17.09 2.76
N ILE A 186 -12.54 -16.38 2.45
CA ILE A 186 -12.59 -15.12 1.69
C ILE A 186 -12.48 -15.45 0.21
N ASN A 187 -13.56 -15.17 -0.54
CA ASN A 187 -13.62 -15.41 -1.98
C ASN A 187 -13.93 -14.09 -2.69
N PRO A 188 -12.95 -13.23 -2.92
CA PRO A 188 -13.18 -11.91 -3.51
C PRO A 188 -13.50 -12.03 -5.02
N ASP A 189 -14.27 -11.09 -5.54
CA ASP A 189 -14.49 -10.93 -6.99
C ASP A 189 -13.23 -10.42 -7.69
N ILE A 190 -12.48 -9.57 -6.98
CA ILE A 190 -11.26 -8.92 -7.46
C ILE A 190 -10.16 -9.07 -6.41
N LEU A 191 -9.00 -9.58 -6.83
CA LEU A 191 -7.79 -9.62 -6.01
C LEU A 191 -6.76 -8.64 -6.56
N LEU A 192 -6.39 -7.62 -5.76
CA LEU A 192 -5.21 -6.80 -6.00
C LEU A 192 -4.00 -7.54 -5.42
N ALA A 193 -3.39 -8.40 -6.25
CA ALA A 193 -2.32 -9.31 -5.82
C ALA A 193 -0.98 -8.59 -5.71
N GLY A 194 -0.30 -8.73 -4.57
CA GLY A 194 1.06 -8.22 -4.40
C GLY A 194 2.06 -8.98 -5.29
N VAL A 195 2.78 -8.26 -6.14
CA VAL A 195 3.74 -8.83 -7.09
C VAL A 195 5.06 -8.08 -7.04
N ASN A 196 6.11 -8.72 -6.53
CA ASN A 196 7.46 -8.17 -6.53
C ASN A 196 8.47 -9.32 -6.46
N GLN A 197 9.76 -9.05 -6.66
CA GLN A 197 10.80 -10.08 -6.58
C GLN A 197 10.84 -10.82 -5.23
N SER A 198 10.42 -10.19 -4.14
CA SER A 198 10.37 -10.83 -2.81
C SER A 198 9.42 -12.03 -2.74
N GLN A 199 8.40 -12.12 -3.61
CA GLN A 199 7.53 -13.31 -3.69
C GLN A 199 8.28 -14.57 -4.14
N LEU A 200 9.32 -14.43 -4.97
CA LEU A 200 10.10 -15.56 -5.47
C LEU A 200 10.83 -16.33 -4.36
N GLY A 201 11.00 -15.72 -3.20
CA GLY A 201 11.55 -16.36 -2.00
C GLY A 201 10.52 -17.09 -1.15
N LEU A 202 9.23 -17.00 -1.46
CA LEU A 202 8.15 -17.65 -0.73
C LEU A 202 7.71 -18.92 -1.45
N TYR A 203 7.62 -20.01 -0.68
CA TYR A 203 7.22 -21.31 -1.22
C TYR A 203 5.82 -21.24 -1.84
N ASN A 204 5.71 -21.57 -3.12
CA ASN A 204 4.46 -21.64 -3.89
C ASN A 204 3.52 -20.43 -3.66
N TYR A 205 4.07 -19.21 -3.62
CA TYR A 205 3.32 -18.00 -3.25
C TYR A 205 2.04 -17.83 -4.07
N ASN A 206 2.11 -17.86 -5.39
CA ASN A 206 0.96 -17.62 -6.26
C ASN A 206 -0.11 -18.72 -6.11
N GLU A 207 0.28 -19.99 -6.14
CA GLU A 207 -0.64 -21.12 -5.96
C GLU A 207 -1.36 -21.08 -4.61
N ARG A 208 -0.63 -20.82 -3.53
CA ARG A 208 -1.20 -20.73 -2.17
C ARG A 208 -2.17 -19.56 -2.04
N LEU A 209 -1.79 -18.40 -2.58
CA LEU A 209 -2.65 -17.20 -2.57
C LEU A 209 -3.95 -17.46 -3.33
N LEU A 210 -3.86 -17.95 -4.56
CA LEU A 210 -5.04 -18.20 -5.40
C LEU A 210 -5.94 -19.27 -4.79
N LYS A 211 -5.35 -20.35 -4.24
CA LYS A 211 -6.10 -21.42 -3.61
C LYS A 211 -6.89 -20.94 -2.39
N VAL A 212 -6.25 -20.19 -1.48
CA VAL A 212 -6.90 -19.72 -0.26
C VAL A 212 -7.96 -18.66 -0.52
N THR A 213 -7.84 -17.91 -1.62
CA THR A 213 -8.81 -16.88 -2.06
C THR A 213 -9.86 -17.40 -3.05
N GLY A 214 -9.92 -18.72 -3.27
CA GLY A 214 -10.95 -19.36 -4.12
C GLY A 214 -10.82 -19.08 -5.62
N TYR A 215 -9.62 -18.80 -6.11
CA TYR A 215 -9.34 -18.48 -7.53
C TYR A 215 -10.20 -17.33 -8.07
N PRO A 216 -9.97 -16.08 -7.62
CA PRO A 216 -10.75 -14.93 -8.04
C PRO A 216 -10.78 -14.77 -9.57
N LYS A 217 -11.92 -14.37 -10.12
CA LYS A 217 -12.06 -14.17 -11.56
C LYS A 217 -11.19 -13.04 -12.12
N ASN A 218 -10.96 -12.02 -11.29
CA ASN A 218 -10.17 -10.86 -11.67
C ASN A 218 -8.97 -10.74 -10.74
N ILE A 219 -7.77 -10.89 -11.29
CA ILE A 219 -6.52 -10.74 -10.57
C ILE A 219 -5.76 -9.58 -11.19
N ILE A 220 -5.54 -8.55 -10.39
CA ILE A 220 -4.85 -7.34 -10.81
C ILE A 220 -3.53 -7.25 -10.04
N PRO A 221 -2.38 -7.40 -10.70
CA PRO A 221 -1.09 -7.29 -10.03
C PRO A 221 -0.84 -5.87 -9.52
N THR A 222 -0.40 -5.75 -8.28
CA THR A 222 -0.02 -4.49 -7.63
C THR A 222 1.42 -4.56 -7.15
N HIS A 223 2.04 -3.41 -6.85
CA HIS A 223 3.42 -3.28 -6.36
C HIS A 223 4.52 -3.85 -7.30
N TRP A 224 4.18 -4.11 -8.56
CA TRP A 224 5.10 -4.67 -9.54
C TRP A 224 6.02 -3.63 -10.18
N ASP A 225 5.58 -2.38 -10.22
CA ASP A 225 6.28 -1.29 -10.88
C ASP A 225 7.53 -0.82 -10.10
N ASN A 226 8.35 -0.04 -10.75
CA ASN A 226 9.41 0.68 -10.10
C ASN A 226 8.88 2.02 -9.57
N PHE A 227 8.40 2.02 -8.35
CA PHE A 227 7.82 3.18 -7.68
C PHE A 227 8.80 4.34 -7.41
N ARG A 228 10.07 4.21 -7.78
CA ARG A 228 11.08 5.28 -7.75
C ARG A 228 11.12 6.10 -9.04
N LEU A 229 10.44 5.63 -10.09
CA LEU A 229 10.33 6.31 -11.37
C LEU A 229 9.05 7.13 -11.47
N PRO A 230 9.07 8.28 -12.18
CA PRO A 230 7.85 9.01 -12.51
C PRO A 230 6.88 8.15 -13.33
N TYR A 231 5.60 8.51 -13.30
CA TYR A 231 4.56 7.78 -14.05
C TYR A 231 4.78 7.71 -15.56
N ASN A 232 5.44 8.71 -16.14
CA ASN A 232 5.71 8.82 -17.58
C ASN A 232 6.99 8.09 -18.04
N PHE A 233 7.66 7.37 -17.14
CA PHE A 233 8.85 6.59 -17.50
C PHE A 233 8.48 5.13 -17.77
N SER A 234 9.20 4.51 -18.72
CA SER A 234 9.03 3.10 -19.05
C SER A 234 9.24 2.21 -17.83
N GLN A 235 8.35 1.23 -17.66
CA GLN A 235 8.40 0.19 -16.64
C GLN A 235 8.86 -1.16 -17.21
N GLU A 236 9.46 -1.18 -18.40
CA GLU A 236 9.79 -2.39 -19.15
C GLU A 236 10.56 -3.43 -18.32
N GLY A 237 11.63 -3.02 -17.64
CA GLY A 237 12.38 -3.92 -16.77
C GLY A 237 11.56 -4.51 -15.61
N SER A 238 10.59 -3.80 -15.09
CA SER A 238 9.67 -4.33 -14.07
C SER A 238 8.64 -5.28 -14.66
N ILE A 239 8.19 -5.02 -15.88
CA ILE A 239 7.28 -5.91 -16.62
C ILE A 239 7.95 -7.26 -16.85
N GLU A 240 9.18 -7.26 -17.38
CA GLU A 240 9.93 -8.47 -17.65
C GLU A 240 10.25 -9.29 -16.39
N LEU A 241 10.69 -8.63 -15.33
CA LEU A 241 11.15 -9.29 -14.12
C LEU A 241 10.03 -9.73 -13.16
N LYS A 242 8.84 -9.13 -13.24
CA LYS A 242 7.79 -9.33 -12.25
C LYS A 242 6.45 -9.74 -12.87
N LEU A 243 5.95 -8.98 -13.86
CA LEU A 243 4.62 -9.24 -14.41
C LEU A 243 4.57 -10.46 -15.31
N ILE A 244 5.58 -10.67 -16.18
CA ILE A 244 5.60 -11.82 -17.07
C ILE A 244 5.65 -13.13 -16.28
N PRO A 245 6.58 -13.32 -15.32
CA PRO A 245 6.58 -14.52 -14.49
C PRO A 245 5.27 -14.73 -13.71
N PHE A 246 4.73 -13.67 -13.11
CA PHE A 246 3.45 -13.76 -12.41
C PHE A 246 2.32 -14.24 -13.34
N LYS A 247 2.22 -13.65 -14.54
CA LYS A 247 1.19 -14.02 -15.53
C LYS A 247 1.33 -15.48 -16.00
N GLU A 248 2.55 -16.01 -16.06
CA GLU A 248 2.78 -17.40 -16.42
C GLU A 248 2.33 -18.37 -15.33
N ASP A 249 2.53 -17.99 -14.06
CA ASP A 249 2.18 -18.80 -12.90
C ASP A 249 0.67 -18.83 -12.60
N VAL A 250 -0.10 -17.82 -13.03
CA VAL A 250 -1.54 -17.70 -12.71
C VAL A 250 -2.47 -18.09 -13.88
N LYS A 251 -1.90 -18.62 -14.98
CA LYS A 251 -2.66 -19.20 -16.10
C LYS A 251 -3.20 -20.58 -15.76
#